data_3d0df7bb9ca51a9e76ee8ec4d3b40b84
#
_entry.id   3d0df7bb9ca51a9e76ee8ec4d3b40b84
#
_cell.length_a   1.000
_cell.length_b   1.000
_cell.length_c   1.000
_cell.angle_alpha   90.00
_cell.angle_beta   90.00
_cell.angle_gamma   90.00
#
_symmetry.space_group_name_H-M   'P 1'
#
loop_
_entity.id
_entity.type
_entity.pdbx_description
1 polymer ?
#
loop_
_entity_poly.entity_id
_entity_poly.type
_entity_poly.pdbx_seq_one_letter_code
_entity_poly.pdbx_strand_id
1 'polypeptide(L)'
;QEALKVAAEADVIVYAGGEGAEWSGESHSRAIIELPDCQRELLLALKGLGKPLVMLNFSGRPTAMGWEKENLPAIMNVWFGGTEMGYALCDVLFGDKVPSGHLTVSIPQMTGQEPLYYNHLNTGRPVGDGDNRFRQYQSNYFEVSNGPAFPFGFGLSYTTFEIRYLKTEIEKDRIKVSASVTNS
;
A
#
# COMPACT_ATOMS: atom_id res chain seq x y z
N GLN A 1 -24.44 6.93 -10.33
CA GLN A 1 -24.92 8.33 -10.42
C GLN A 1 -25.25 8.91 -9.04
N GLU A 2 -25.93 8.17 -8.14
CA GLU A 2 -26.29 8.64 -6.80
C GLU A 2 -25.06 8.96 -5.94
N ALA A 3 -24.06 8.07 -5.91
CA ALA A 3 -22.81 8.29 -5.18
C ALA A 3 -22.09 9.59 -5.61
N LEU A 4 -22.10 9.91 -6.89
CA LEU A 4 -21.47 11.14 -7.37
C LEU A 4 -22.22 12.41 -6.94
N LYS A 5 -23.56 12.35 -6.83
CA LYS A 5 -24.33 13.47 -6.32
C LYS A 5 -24.02 13.76 -4.85
N VAL A 6 -24.03 12.71 -4.03
CA VAL A 6 -23.68 12.83 -2.60
C VAL A 6 -22.23 13.32 -2.43
N ALA A 7 -21.29 12.77 -3.19
CA ALA A 7 -19.89 13.14 -3.14
C ALA A 7 -19.64 14.59 -3.57
N ALA A 8 -20.42 15.12 -4.52
CA ALA A 8 -20.29 16.52 -4.96
C ALA A 8 -20.66 17.54 -3.86
N GLU A 9 -21.51 17.17 -2.93
CA GLU A 9 -21.93 18.01 -1.81
C GLU A 9 -21.00 17.87 -0.59
N ALA A 10 -20.13 16.86 -0.57
CA ALA A 10 -19.21 16.59 0.54
C ALA A 10 -17.95 17.44 0.48
N ASP A 11 -17.34 17.74 1.62
CA ASP A 11 -16.03 18.39 1.71
C ASP A 11 -14.88 17.40 1.51
N VAL A 12 -15.07 16.17 1.96
CA VAL A 12 -14.11 15.04 1.85
C VAL A 12 -14.86 13.79 1.46
N ILE A 13 -14.25 12.98 0.59
CA ILE A 13 -14.80 11.71 0.16
C ILE A 13 -13.99 10.59 0.82
N VAL A 14 -14.64 9.73 1.58
CA VAL A 14 -14.05 8.49 2.09
C VAL A 14 -14.66 7.32 1.33
N TYR A 15 -13.86 6.67 0.50
CA TYR A 15 -14.27 5.52 -0.27
C TYR A 15 -13.89 4.23 0.45
N ALA A 16 -14.85 3.46 0.90
CA ALA A 16 -14.66 2.13 1.47
C ALA A 16 -14.87 1.07 0.37
N GLY A 17 -13.82 0.40 -0.02
CA GLY A 17 -13.84 -0.59 -1.09
C GLY A 17 -12.83 -1.71 -0.88
N GLY A 18 -12.67 -2.57 -1.86
CA GLY A 18 -11.79 -3.72 -1.79
C GLY A 18 -12.51 -5.02 -2.08
N GLU A 19 -12.18 -6.08 -1.35
CA GLU A 19 -12.77 -7.40 -1.52
C GLU A 19 -13.99 -7.59 -0.63
N GLY A 20 -15.05 -8.22 -1.17
CA GLY A 20 -16.15 -8.73 -0.37
C GLY A 20 -15.71 -9.86 0.55
N ALA A 21 -16.43 -10.05 1.66
CA ALA A 21 -16.11 -11.09 2.64
C ALA A 21 -16.11 -12.51 2.03
N GLU A 22 -16.94 -12.73 1.04
CA GLU A 22 -17.07 -13.99 0.30
C GLU A 22 -15.90 -14.27 -0.66
N TRP A 23 -15.01 -13.29 -0.88
CA TRP A 23 -13.85 -13.45 -1.78
C TRP A 23 -12.59 -13.89 -1.05
N SER A 24 -12.60 -13.89 0.26
CA SER A 24 -11.50 -14.31 1.11
C SER A 24 -11.92 -15.46 2.02
N GLY A 25 -11.06 -16.46 2.17
CA GLY A 25 -11.30 -17.62 3.02
C GLY A 25 -10.70 -18.89 2.44
N GLU A 26 -10.94 -19.99 3.10
CA GLU A 26 -10.47 -21.30 2.63
C GLU A 26 -11.08 -21.61 1.26
N SER A 27 -10.25 -22.05 0.34
CA SER A 27 -10.61 -22.37 -1.06
C SER A 27 -11.08 -21.17 -1.90
N HIS A 28 -10.84 -19.93 -1.48
CA HIS A 28 -11.20 -18.72 -2.20
C HIS A 28 -9.96 -18.05 -2.83
N SER A 29 -9.33 -18.75 -3.77
CA SER A 29 -8.19 -18.21 -4.54
C SER A 29 -8.66 -17.28 -5.64
N ARG A 30 -7.88 -16.22 -5.91
CA ARG A 30 -8.11 -15.29 -7.01
C ARG A 30 -6.92 -15.32 -7.97
N ALA A 31 -7.22 -15.42 -9.27
CA ALA A 31 -6.20 -15.31 -10.32
C ALA A 31 -5.86 -13.84 -10.64
N ILE A 32 -6.83 -12.94 -10.46
CA ILE A 32 -6.66 -11.48 -10.63
C ILE A 32 -6.90 -10.86 -9.25
N ILE A 33 -5.90 -10.17 -8.72
CA ILE A 33 -5.91 -9.59 -7.36
C ILE A 33 -6.03 -8.06 -7.37
N GLU A 34 -6.30 -7.47 -8.51
CA GLU A 34 -6.67 -6.06 -8.62
C GLU A 34 -8.08 -5.80 -8.08
N LEU A 35 -8.38 -4.53 -7.81
CA LEU A 35 -9.76 -4.09 -7.56
C LEU A 35 -10.64 -4.38 -8.80
N PRO A 36 -11.91 -4.73 -8.58
CA PRO A 36 -12.86 -4.85 -9.69
C PRO A 36 -12.97 -3.56 -10.50
N ASP A 37 -13.14 -3.68 -11.82
CA ASP A 37 -13.21 -2.53 -12.73
C ASP A 37 -14.29 -1.53 -12.32
N CYS A 38 -15.45 -2.01 -11.87
CA CYS A 38 -16.53 -1.13 -11.39
C CYS A 38 -16.13 -0.27 -10.19
N GLN A 39 -15.23 -0.75 -9.33
CA GLN A 39 -14.68 0.04 -8.21
C GLN A 39 -13.69 1.07 -8.72
N ARG A 40 -12.81 0.73 -9.66
CA ARG A 40 -11.88 1.66 -10.28
C ARG A 40 -12.59 2.75 -11.09
N GLU A 41 -13.62 2.38 -11.83
CA GLU A 41 -14.46 3.36 -12.55
C GLU A 41 -15.11 4.36 -11.59
N LEU A 42 -15.64 3.88 -10.45
CA LEU A 42 -16.22 4.77 -9.44
C LEU A 42 -15.14 5.67 -8.81
N LEU A 43 -13.98 5.14 -8.45
CA LEU A 43 -12.87 5.92 -7.90
C LEU A 43 -12.40 7.00 -8.89
N LEU A 44 -12.30 6.66 -10.18
CA LEU A 44 -11.94 7.63 -11.21
C LEU A 44 -12.98 8.74 -11.32
N ALA A 45 -14.25 8.39 -11.28
CA ALA A 45 -15.34 9.38 -11.34
C ALA A 45 -15.36 10.28 -10.07
N LEU A 46 -15.13 9.72 -8.88
CA LEU A 46 -15.02 10.47 -7.63
C LEU A 46 -13.80 11.41 -7.64
N LYS A 47 -12.65 10.93 -8.11
CA LYS A 47 -11.45 11.76 -8.30
C LYS A 47 -11.73 12.97 -9.21
N GLY A 48 -12.53 12.76 -10.25
CA GLY A 48 -12.95 13.83 -11.19
C GLY A 48 -13.73 14.98 -10.56
N LEU A 49 -14.26 14.80 -9.35
CA LEU A 49 -14.94 15.88 -8.60
C LEU A 49 -13.97 16.90 -7.98
N GLY A 50 -12.65 16.60 -7.96
CA GLY A 50 -11.63 17.49 -7.40
C GLY A 50 -11.69 17.68 -5.90
N LYS A 51 -12.40 16.80 -5.18
CA LYS A 51 -12.49 16.79 -3.73
C LYS A 51 -11.36 15.96 -3.11
N PRO A 52 -10.93 16.23 -1.85
CA PRO A 52 -10.08 15.31 -1.13
C PRO A 52 -10.70 13.91 -1.08
N LEU A 53 -9.93 12.91 -1.48
CA LEU A 53 -10.38 11.51 -1.61
C LEU A 53 -9.44 10.59 -0.83
N VAL A 54 -10.00 9.84 0.11
CA VAL A 54 -9.31 8.79 0.86
C VAL A 54 -9.91 7.44 0.51
N MET A 55 -9.07 6.48 0.14
CA MET A 55 -9.49 5.09 -0.06
C MET A 55 -9.16 4.25 1.18
N LEU A 56 -10.18 3.55 1.69
CA LEU A 56 -10.03 2.48 2.67
C LEU A 56 -10.11 1.15 1.91
N ASN A 57 -8.98 0.43 1.84
CA ASN A 57 -8.91 -0.85 1.15
C ASN A 57 -9.13 -2.00 2.13
N PHE A 58 -10.26 -2.67 2.02
CA PHE A 58 -10.62 -3.86 2.79
C PHE A 58 -10.28 -5.11 1.97
N SER A 59 -9.41 -5.97 2.50
CA SER A 59 -9.04 -7.20 1.81
C SER A 59 -8.45 -8.22 2.78
N GLY A 60 -8.65 -9.51 2.50
CA GLY A 60 -8.01 -10.60 3.21
C GLY A 60 -6.66 -11.01 2.59
N ARG A 61 -6.23 -10.31 1.54
CA ARG A 61 -4.97 -10.57 0.82
C ARG A 61 -4.32 -9.27 0.34
N PRO A 62 -3.02 -9.27 0.00
CA PRO A 62 -2.43 -8.15 -0.73
C PRO A 62 -3.12 -8.00 -2.10
N THR A 63 -3.81 -6.89 -2.32
CA THR A 63 -4.37 -6.54 -3.63
C THR A 63 -3.34 -5.75 -4.42
N ALA A 64 -3.27 -5.96 -5.74
CA ALA A 64 -2.40 -5.18 -6.60
C ALA A 64 -2.91 -3.73 -6.69
N MET A 65 -2.03 -2.76 -6.40
CA MET A 65 -2.41 -1.35 -6.21
C MET A 65 -1.57 -0.38 -7.03
N GLY A 66 -1.06 -0.78 -8.20
CA GLY A 66 -0.28 0.12 -9.04
C GLY A 66 -1.07 1.34 -9.49
N TRP A 67 -2.28 1.11 -9.99
CA TRP A 67 -3.16 2.18 -10.44
C TRP A 67 -3.61 3.08 -9.28
N GLU A 68 -3.99 2.50 -8.15
CA GLU A 68 -4.44 3.23 -6.97
C GLU A 68 -3.33 4.14 -6.42
N LYS A 69 -2.10 3.63 -6.34
CA LYS A 69 -0.92 4.41 -5.91
C LYS A 69 -0.68 5.65 -6.77
N GLU A 70 -0.84 5.53 -8.09
CA GLU A 70 -0.62 6.63 -9.03
C GLU A 70 -1.77 7.64 -9.06
N ASN A 71 -2.98 7.19 -8.75
CA ASN A 71 -4.18 7.97 -8.99
C ASN A 71 -4.86 8.51 -7.73
N LEU A 72 -4.61 7.94 -6.56
CA LEU A 72 -5.28 8.34 -5.31
C LEU A 72 -4.33 9.09 -4.37
N PRO A 73 -4.77 10.19 -3.78
CA PRO A 73 -3.93 10.99 -2.89
C PRO A 73 -3.69 10.34 -1.53
N ALA A 74 -4.62 9.49 -1.06
CA ALA A 74 -4.51 8.82 0.22
C ALA A 74 -5.14 7.41 0.17
N ILE A 75 -4.41 6.43 0.68
CA ILE A 75 -4.85 5.04 0.76
C ILE A 75 -4.54 4.52 2.17
N MET A 76 -5.54 3.92 2.80
CA MET A 76 -5.38 3.16 4.03
C MET A 76 -5.67 1.70 3.75
N ASN A 77 -4.67 0.83 3.92
CA ASN A 77 -4.84 -0.61 3.78
C ASN A 77 -5.34 -1.19 5.11
N VAL A 78 -6.61 -1.51 5.17
CA VAL A 78 -7.34 -1.81 6.42
C VAL A 78 -7.31 -3.28 6.78
N TRP A 79 -7.19 -4.16 5.77
CA TRP A 79 -7.39 -5.60 5.95
C TRP A 79 -8.81 -5.91 6.46
N PHE A 80 -8.94 -6.90 7.35
CA PHE A 80 -10.17 -7.21 8.08
C PHE A 80 -9.95 -6.93 9.57
N GLY A 81 -10.40 -5.79 10.04
CA GLY A 81 -10.06 -5.24 11.36
C GLY A 81 -10.92 -5.73 12.54
N GLY A 82 -11.93 -6.55 12.31
CA GLY A 82 -12.81 -7.07 13.37
C GLY A 82 -13.84 -6.05 13.90
N THR A 83 -14.37 -6.31 15.09
CA THR A 83 -15.53 -5.60 15.66
C THR A 83 -15.26 -4.10 15.90
N GLU A 84 -14.09 -3.74 16.39
CA GLU A 84 -13.75 -2.36 16.76
C GLU A 84 -13.16 -1.55 15.59
N MET A 85 -13.10 -2.12 14.41
CA MET A 85 -12.47 -1.51 13.24
C MET A 85 -13.04 -0.12 12.90
N GLY A 86 -14.35 0.07 13.01
CA GLY A 86 -14.99 1.33 12.69
C GLY A 86 -14.48 2.49 13.57
N TYR A 87 -14.36 2.25 14.87
CA TYR A 87 -13.81 3.22 15.80
C TYR A 87 -12.34 3.50 15.53
N ALA A 88 -11.53 2.46 15.31
CA ALA A 88 -10.12 2.61 15.00
C ALA A 88 -9.87 3.40 13.71
N LEU A 89 -10.69 3.19 12.68
CA LEU A 89 -10.62 3.95 11.43
C LEU A 89 -10.98 5.43 11.65
N CYS A 90 -12.03 5.71 12.42
CA CYS A 90 -12.38 7.09 12.77
C CYS A 90 -11.24 7.78 13.53
N ASP A 91 -10.69 7.14 14.55
CA ASP A 91 -9.56 7.68 15.32
C ASP A 91 -8.39 8.08 14.43
N VAL A 92 -8.05 7.26 13.43
CA VAL A 92 -6.97 7.57 12.50
C VAL A 92 -7.39 8.63 11.47
N LEU A 93 -8.56 8.51 10.85
CA LEU A 93 -9.02 9.45 9.81
C LEU A 93 -9.18 10.87 10.33
N PHE A 94 -9.64 11.03 11.57
CA PHE A 94 -9.85 12.35 12.19
C PHE A 94 -8.64 12.83 13.01
N GLY A 95 -7.57 12.03 13.09
CA GLY A 95 -6.31 12.44 13.72
C GLY A 95 -6.24 12.26 15.23
N ASP A 96 -7.21 11.57 15.84
CA ASP A 96 -7.18 11.24 17.27
C ASP A 96 -6.08 10.24 17.61
N LYS A 97 -5.70 9.42 16.62
CA LYS A 97 -4.57 8.51 16.66
C LYS A 97 -3.68 8.66 15.43
N VAL A 98 -2.39 8.59 15.65
CA VAL A 98 -1.40 8.59 14.57
C VAL A 98 -1.27 7.18 13.98
N PRO A 99 -1.32 7.03 12.65
CA PRO A 99 -1.07 5.74 12.03
C PRO A 99 0.38 5.29 12.31
N SER A 100 0.53 4.07 12.79
CA SER A 100 1.84 3.48 13.15
C SER A 100 2.06 2.10 12.53
N GLY A 101 1.07 1.58 11.81
CA GLY A 101 1.15 0.29 11.13
C GLY A 101 2.08 0.34 9.92
N HIS A 102 2.84 -0.74 9.74
CA HIS A 102 3.67 -0.95 8.56
C HIS A 102 3.26 -2.24 7.86
N LEU A 103 3.37 -2.26 6.53
CA LEU A 103 3.04 -3.45 5.74
C LEU A 103 3.93 -4.63 6.12
N THR A 104 3.31 -5.77 6.37
CA THR A 104 3.98 -7.05 6.65
C THR A 104 4.15 -7.91 5.40
N VAL A 105 3.85 -7.34 4.24
CA VAL A 105 3.92 -7.96 2.92
C VAL A 105 4.17 -6.88 1.88
N SER A 106 4.82 -7.22 0.77
CA SER A 106 4.91 -6.31 -0.38
C SER A 106 3.57 -6.30 -1.12
N ILE A 107 3.12 -5.13 -1.53
CA ILE A 107 1.92 -4.94 -2.36
C ILE A 107 2.35 -4.81 -3.82
N PRO A 108 1.93 -5.71 -4.73
CA PRO A 108 2.32 -5.64 -6.13
C PRO A 108 1.65 -4.50 -6.87
N GLN A 109 2.22 -4.11 -8.01
CA GLN A 109 1.60 -3.18 -8.93
C GLN A 109 0.52 -3.85 -9.79
N MET A 110 0.78 -5.08 -10.20
CA MET A 110 -0.10 -5.91 -11.03
C MET A 110 0.00 -7.38 -10.61
N THR A 111 -1.05 -8.15 -10.85
CA THR A 111 -1.10 -9.60 -10.58
C THR A 111 0.09 -10.35 -11.20
N GLY A 112 0.54 -9.96 -12.39
CA GLY A 112 1.64 -10.62 -13.09
C GLY A 112 3.00 -10.53 -12.39
N GLN A 113 3.14 -9.72 -11.34
CA GLN A 113 4.37 -9.65 -10.54
C GLN A 113 4.46 -10.77 -9.48
N GLU A 114 3.36 -11.47 -9.17
CA GLU A 114 3.38 -12.53 -8.16
C GLU A 114 4.13 -13.80 -8.66
N PRO A 115 4.96 -14.42 -7.82
CA PRO A 115 5.21 -14.12 -6.40
C PRO A 115 6.17 -12.95 -6.18
N LEU A 116 5.78 -11.99 -5.34
CA LEU A 116 6.56 -10.81 -5.01
C LEU A 116 6.82 -10.73 -3.49
N TYR A 117 8.06 -10.90 -3.07
CA TYR A 117 8.45 -10.88 -1.66
C TYR A 117 9.77 -10.12 -1.45
N TYR A 118 9.88 -9.45 -0.30
CA TYR A 118 10.98 -8.52 -0.01
C TYR A 118 12.38 -9.15 -0.01
N ASN A 119 12.48 -10.42 0.32
CA ASN A 119 13.74 -11.16 0.39
C ASN A 119 14.06 -11.94 -0.90
N HIS A 120 13.49 -11.53 -2.02
CA HIS A 120 13.79 -12.10 -3.33
C HIS A 120 15.27 -11.91 -3.68
N LEU A 121 15.94 -13.00 -4.02
CA LEU A 121 17.32 -12.95 -4.45
C LEU A 121 17.43 -12.40 -5.87
N ASN A 122 18.52 -11.66 -6.12
CA ASN A 122 18.80 -11.17 -7.47
C ASN A 122 18.92 -12.32 -8.47
N THR A 123 18.35 -12.12 -9.65
CA THR A 123 18.59 -13.00 -10.80
C THR A 123 19.99 -12.75 -11.36
N GLY A 124 20.44 -13.58 -12.30
CA GLY A 124 21.76 -13.42 -12.94
C GLY A 124 21.95 -12.10 -13.70
N ARG A 125 20.86 -11.41 -14.05
CA ARG A 125 20.88 -10.14 -14.79
C ARG A 125 19.85 -9.17 -14.19
N PRO A 126 20.07 -8.70 -12.96
CA PRO A 126 19.11 -7.79 -12.31
C PRO A 126 19.07 -6.46 -13.05
N VAL A 127 17.91 -5.85 -13.09
CA VAL A 127 17.76 -4.44 -13.44
C VAL A 127 18.24 -3.63 -12.24
N GLY A 128 19.20 -2.70 -12.46
CA GLY A 128 19.60 -1.75 -11.43
C GLY A 128 18.47 -0.76 -11.08
N ASP A 129 18.76 0.15 -10.16
CA ASP A 129 17.81 1.20 -9.80
C ASP A 129 17.41 2.03 -11.02
N GLY A 130 16.11 2.31 -11.12
CA GLY A 130 15.52 3.12 -12.17
C GLY A 130 14.61 2.37 -13.13
N ASP A 131 13.98 3.12 -14.02
CA ASP A 131 13.09 2.60 -15.06
C ASP A 131 13.90 2.11 -16.28
N ASN A 132 14.20 0.82 -16.31
CA ASN A 132 15.00 0.18 -17.35
C ASN A 132 14.18 -0.82 -18.18
N ARG A 133 12.88 -0.64 -18.29
CA ARG A 133 11.92 -1.56 -18.91
C ARG A 133 12.25 -2.04 -20.33
N PHE A 134 13.08 -1.33 -21.04
CA PHE A 134 13.44 -1.67 -22.43
C PHE A 134 14.88 -2.17 -22.61
N ARG A 135 15.57 -2.51 -21.52
CA ARG A 135 16.91 -3.07 -21.62
C ARG A 135 16.89 -4.53 -22.02
N GLN A 136 17.53 -4.83 -23.11
CA GLN A 136 17.71 -6.20 -23.60
C GLN A 136 18.53 -7.06 -22.59
N TYR A 137 18.16 -8.32 -22.46
CA TYR A 137 18.87 -9.32 -21.62
C TYR A 137 18.88 -9.06 -20.12
N GLN A 138 18.01 -8.20 -19.63
CA GLN A 138 17.79 -8.00 -18.18
C GLN A 138 16.43 -8.54 -17.75
N SER A 139 16.33 -8.98 -16.49
CA SER A 139 15.07 -9.48 -15.92
C SER A 139 14.18 -8.29 -15.56
N ASN A 140 13.23 -7.93 -16.42
CA ASN A 140 12.32 -6.80 -16.21
C ASN A 140 10.94 -7.05 -16.82
N TYR A 141 9.95 -6.39 -16.26
CA TYR A 141 8.62 -6.27 -16.85
C TYR A 141 8.58 -5.12 -17.86
N PHE A 142 7.70 -5.21 -18.85
CA PHE A 142 7.50 -4.13 -19.82
C PHE A 142 6.47 -3.11 -19.33
N GLU A 143 5.44 -3.57 -18.62
CA GLU A 143 4.30 -2.75 -18.22
C GLU A 143 4.57 -1.94 -16.95
N VAL A 144 5.35 -2.50 -16.04
CA VAL A 144 5.63 -1.92 -14.72
C VAL A 144 7.10 -2.06 -14.35
N SER A 145 7.55 -1.31 -13.36
CA SER A 145 8.86 -1.51 -12.75
C SER A 145 8.91 -2.85 -12.00
N ASN A 146 10.11 -3.38 -11.75
CA ASN A 146 10.27 -4.63 -11.01
C ASN A 146 9.89 -4.51 -9.52
N GLY A 147 9.90 -3.29 -8.97
CA GLY A 147 9.56 -3.06 -7.58
C GLY A 147 8.06 -3.16 -7.29
N PRO A 148 7.68 -3.34 -6.03
CA PRO A 148 6.29 -3.33 -5.60
C PRO A 148 5.64 -1.95 -5.71
N ALA A 149 4.32 -1.88 -5.69
CA ALA A 149 3.60 -0.63 -5.45
C ALA A 149 3.97 -0.07 -4.07
N PHE A 150 3.89 -0.91 -3.04
CA PHE A 150 4.33 -0.57 -1.69
C PHE A 150 5.18 -1.73 -1.14
N PRO A 151 6.43 -1.49 -0.71
CA PRO A 151 7.31 -2.54 -0.23
C PRO A 151 6.92 -3.04 1.17
N PHE A 152 7.38 -4.22 1.53
CA PHE A 152 7.37 -4.69 2.91
C PHE A 152 7.96 -3.63 3.85
N GLY A 153 7.33 -3.40 4.98
CA GLY A 153 7.73 -2.38 5.95
C GLY A 153 7.29 -0.95 5.60
N PHE A 154 6.62 -0.73 4.47
CA PHE A 154 6.09 0.59 4.12
C PHE A 154 4.97 1.00 5.08
N GLY A 155 5.01 2.25 5.51
CA GLY A 155 3.96 2.91 6.29
C GLY A 155 4.28 4.38 6.41
N LEU A 156 3.25 5.21 6.49
CA LEU A 156 3.35 6.65 6.70
C LEU A 156 2.78 7.02 8.07
N SER A 157 3.29 8.08 8.64
CA SER A 157 2.81 8.67 9.89
C SER A 157 2.32 10.10 9.62
N TYR A 158 1.63 10.70 10.57
CA TYR A 158 1.28 12.14 10.52
C TYR A 158 2.42 13.04 10.96
N THR A 159 3.51 12.44 11.45
CA THR A 159 4.74 13.12 11.84
C THR A 159 5.93 12.52 11.07
N THR A 160 7.06 13.17 11.12
CA THR A 160 8.31 12.69 10.51
C THR A 160 9.30 12.24 11.59
N PHE A 161 10.16 11.30 11.22
CA PHE A 161 11.20 10.78 12.10
C PHE A 161 12.55 10.89 11.43
N GLU A 162 13.52 11.39 12.16
CA GLU A 162 14.90 11.44 11.71
C GLU A 162 15.76 10.50 12.54
N ILE A 163 16.52 9.62 11.87
CA ILE A 163 17.45 8.69 12.52
C ILE A 163 18.88 9.14 12.21
N ARG A 164 19.63 9.48 13.25
CA ARG A 164 21.01 9.94 13.15
C ARG A 164 21.95 9.18 14.09
N TYR A 165 23.24 9.40 13.90
CA TYR A 165 24.31 8.92 14.79
C TYR A 165 24.29 7.40 14.99
N LEU A 166 24.14 6.65 13.89
CA LEU A 166 24.26 5.18 13.93
C LEU A 166 25.67 4.80 14.43
N LYS A 167 25.73 4.02 15.51
CA LYS A 167 26.95 3.45 16.07
C LYS A 167 26.82 1.95 16.21
N THR A 168 27.89 1.23 15.94
CA THR A 168 27.98 -0.21 16.12
C THR A 168 29.17 -0.54 17.01
N GLU A 169 28.96 -1.37 18.01
CA GLU A 169 30.00 -1.85 18.93
C GLU A 169 29.93 -3.38 18.93
N ILE A 170 31.08 -4.03 18.74
CA ILE A 170 31.18 -5.49 18.78
C ILE A 170 31.52 -5.89 20.22
N GLU A 171 30.60 -6.62 20.87
CA GLU A 171 30.78 -7.28 22.13
C GLU A 171 30.94 -8.78 21.88
N LYS A 172 31.56 -9.53 22.78
CA LYS A 172 32.00 -10.95 22.64
C LYS A 172 31.10 -11.81 21.72
N ASP A 173 29.80 -11.80 21.93
CA ASP A 173 28.80 -12.68 21.32
C ASP A 173 27.61 -11.91 20.68
N ARG A 174 27.70 -10.59 20.64
CA ARG A 174 26.64 -9.72 20.15
C ARG A 174 27.18 -8.44 19.52
N ILE A 175 26.38 -7.85 18.66
CA ILE A 175 26.62 -6.50 18.10
C ILE A 175 25.61 -5.58 18.74
N LYS A 176 26.10 -4.55 19.43
CA LYS A 176 25.25 -3.46 19.94
C LYS A 176 25.14 -2.38 18.86
N VAL A 177 23.92 -2.06 18.51
CA VAL A 177 23.60 -0.98 17.58
C VAL A 177 22.83 0.10 18.32
N SER A 178 23.24 1.34 18.17
CA SER A 178 22.57 2.50 18.75
C SER A 178 22.39 3.61 17.72
N ALA A 179 21.29 4.34 17.82
CA ALA A 179 20.99 5.49 16.99
C ALA A 179 20.17 6.50 17.80
N SER A 180 20.18 7.76 17.36
CA SER A 180 19.29 8.80 17.87
C SER A 180 18.07 8.91 16.96
N VAL A 181 16.87 8.87 17.52
CA VAL A 181 15.62 9.07 16.78
C VAL A 181 14.99 10.36 17.27
N THR A 182 14.72 11.27 16.36
CA THR A 182 14.01 12.51 16.63
C THR A 182 12.68 12.51 15.90
N ASN A 183 11.61 12.80 16.60
CA ASN A 183 10.28 13.04 16.03
C ASN A 183 10.08 14.55 15.87
N SER A 184 9.60 14.97 14.69
CA SER A 184 9.36 16.38 14.34
C SER A 184 7.96 16.60 13.79
#